data_52effb078a7d29b21bd9cf1c4fc92aa2
#
_entry.id   52effb078a7d29b21bd9cf1c4fc92aa2
#
_cell.length_a   1.000
_cell.length_b   1.000
_cell.length_c   1.000
_cell.angle_alpha   90.00
_cell.angle_beta   90.00
_cell.angle_gamma   90.00
#
_symmetry.space_group_name_H-M   'P 1'
#
loop_
_entity.id
_entity.type
_entity.pdbx_description
1 polymer ?
#
loop_
_entity_poly.entity_id
_entity_poly.type
_entity_poly.pdbx_seq_one_letter_code
_entity_poly.pdbx_strand_id
1 'polypeptide(L)'
;IIAVATGILSVWFAKKENILVYPIGIISVLLYVYICLEVKLYADAAINAYYFVVSIYGWYYWKNGKTEGISKNKIEQNQFDQVFTIAQDIPFSGKKAAISWNKKEENLYYALGTIFLAVFLGYMLNEFTDSNVPYWDGGTTAIFCMAMILMALKKIENWIYWIIGDVICIPLFFSKGLCLSSFQYLIFTVIAIAGLMAWMKKYNHLKTTS
;
A
#
# COMPACT_ATOMS: atom_id res chain seq x y z
N ILE A 1 -11.96 -10.78 15.17
CA ILE A 1 -12.39 -11.49 13.93
C ILE A 1 -12.73 -10.48 12.83
N ILE A 2 -13.64 -9.50 13.07
CA ILE A 2 -14.10 -8.53 12.04
C ILE A 2 -12.91 -7.75 11.47
N ALA A 3 -12.00 -7.21 12.30
CA ALA A 3 -10.83 -6.45 11.87
C ALA A 3 -9.91 -7.28 10.94
N VAL A 4 -9.68 -8.55 11.25
CA VAL A 4 -8.87 -9.46 10.42
C VAL A 4 -9.57 -9.74 9.09
N ALA A 5 -10.87 -10.05 9.11
CA ALA A 5 -11.64 -10.35 7.91
C ALA A 5 -11.69 -9.15 6.95
N THR A 6 -11.93 -7.94 7.47
CA THR A 6 -11.91 -6.71 6.67
C THR A 6 -10.52 -6.38 6.16
N GLY A 7 -9.46 -6.65 6.92
CA GLY A 7 -8.08 -6.53 6.48
C GLY A 7 -7.77 -7.43 5.27
N ILE A 8 -8.06 -8.73 5.37
CA ILE A 8 -7.86 -9.69 4.26
C ILE A 8 -8.66 -9.28 3.02
N LEU A 9 -9.93 -8.89 3.22
CA LEU A 9 -10.79 -8.45 2.13
C LEU A 9 -10.25 -7.18 1.45
N SER A 10 -9.69 -6.24 2.22
CA SER A 10 -9.05 -5.03 1.69
C SER A 10 -7.88 -5.40 0.76
N VAL A 11 -6.96 -6.29 1.19
CA VAL A 11 -5.83 -6.74 0.36
C VAL A 11 -6.30 -7.46 -0.91
N TRP A 12 -7.40 -8.22 -0.83
CA TRP A 12 -8.02 -8.83 -2.01
C TRP A 12 -8.53 -7.80 -3.01
N PHE A 13 -9.14 -6.69 -2.55
CA PHE A 13 -9.56 -5.59 -3.41
C PHE A 13 -8.36 -4.81 -3.98
N ALA A 14 -7.26 -4.66 -3.21
CA ALA A 14 -6.02 -4.08 -3.71
C ALA A 14 -5.46 -4.85 -4.91
N LYS A 15 -5.42 -6.20 -4.81
CA LYS A 15 -5.02 -7.09 -5.92
C LYS A 15 -5.84 -6.84 -7.18
N LYS A 16 -7.15 -6.60 -7.03
CA LYS A 16 -8.06 -6.31 -8.15
C LYS A 16 -8.01 -4.86 -8.63
N GLU A 17 -7.13 -4.02 -8.04
CA GLU A 17 -7.10 -2.56 -8.29
C GLU A 17 -8.48 -1.91 -8.08
N ASN A 18 -9.24 -2.41 -7.12
CA ASN A 18 -10.56 -1.89 -6.82
C ASN A 18 -10.48 -0.86 -5.68
N ILE A 19 -11.09 0.30 -5.88
CA ILE A 19 -11.07 1.40 -4.91
C ILE A 19 -11.67 1.04 -3.53
N LEU A 20 -12.46 -0.04 -3.46
CA LEU A 20 -13.00 -0.58 -2.21
C LEU A 20 -11.91 -1.04 -1.22
N VAL A 21 -10.65 -1.17 -1.67
CA VAL A 21 -9.50 -1.40 -0.79
C VAL A 21 -9.47 -0.38 0.35
N TYR A 22 -9.76 0.89 0.07
CA TYR A 22 -9.64 1.96 1.06
C TYR A 22 -10.79 1.97 2.06
N PRO A 23 -12.09 2.03 1.70
CA PRO A 23 -13.16 2.07 2.70
C PRO A 23 -13.16 0.81 3.58
N ILE A 24 -12.88 -0.37 3.01
CA ILE A 24 -12.80 -1.61 3.78
C ILE A 24 -11.56 -1.64 4.67
N GLY A 25 -10.40 -1.20 4.15
CA GLY A 25 -9.17 -1.08 4.91
C GLY A 25 -9.29 -0.08 6.05
N ILE A 26 -9.93 1.06 5.84
CA ILE A 26 -10.20 2.08 6.86
C ILE A 26 -11.01 1.50 8.03
N ILE A 27 -12.04 0.69 7.75
CA ILE A 27 -12.79 0.01 8.81
C ILE A 27 -11.87 -0.89 9.62
N SER A 28 -11.01 -1.67 8.95
CA SER A 28 -10.05 -2.56 9.61
C SER A 28 -9.11 -1.78 10.53
N VAL A 29 -8.43 -0.75 10.01
CA VAL A 29 -7.44 0.00 10.80
C VAL A 29 -8.07 0.78 11.96
N LEU A 30 -9.28 1.33 11.81
CA LEU A 30 -10.00 1.99 12.90
C LEU A 30 -10.36 1.01 14.02
N LEU A 31 -10.76 -0.22 13.67
CA LEU A 31 -11.00 -1.26 14.67
C LEU A 31 -9.70 -1.65 15.38
N TYR A 32 -8.57 -1.73 14.67
CA TYR A 32 -7.28 -1.99 15.29
C TYR A 32 -6.81 -0.84 16.17
N VAL A 33 -6.99 0.43 15.77
CA VAL A 33 -6.69 1.60 16.62
C VAL A 33 -7.48 1.50 17.92
N TYR A 34 -8.78 1.25 17.84
CA TYR A 34 -9.63 1.10 19.03
C TYR A 34 -9.13 -0.05 19.94
N ILE A 35 -8.91 -1.24 19.39
CA ILE A 35 -8.43 -2.40 20.15
C ILE A 35 -7.10 -2.10 20.82
N CYS A 36 -6.13 -1.52 20.08
CA CYS A 36 -4.81 -1.21 20.60
C CYS A 36 -4.87 -0.16 21.75
N LEU A 37 -5.74 0.83 21.65
CA LEU A 37 -5.93 1.80 22.74
C LEU A 37 -6.53 1.16 24.00
N GLU A 38 -7.53 0.27 23.86
CA GLU A 38 -8.13 -0.44 24.97
C GLU A 38 -7.12 -1.32 25.73
N VAL A 39 -6.21 -1.97 24.99
CA VAL A 39 -5.16 -2.83 25.60
C VAL A 39 -3.85 -2.07 25.86
N LYS A 40 -3.85 -0.72 25.72
CA LYS A 40 -2.70 0.17 25.97
C LYS A 40 -1.47 -0.09 25.10
N LEU A 41 -1.66 -0.62 23.90
CA LEU A 41 -0.62 -0.81 22.89
C LEU A 41 -0.50 0.47 22.03
N TYR A 42 0.03 1.53 22.62
CA TYR A 42 0.07 2.86 21.99
C TYR A 42 0.90 2.93 20.72
N ALA A 43 2.00 2.18 20.65
CA ALA A 43 2.84 2.10 19.44
C ALA A 43 2.07 1.50 18.25
N ASP A 44 1.36 0.38 18.50
CA ASP A 44 0.53 -0.26 17.47
C ASP A 44 -0.66 0.61 17.07
N ALA A 45 -1.25 1.35 18.02
CA ALA A 45 -2.29 2.33 17.73
C ALA A 45 -1.77 3.45 16.82
N ALA A 46 -0.56 3.96 17.06
CA ALA A 46 0.08 4.99 16.24
C ALA A 46 0.36 4.50 14.80
N ILE A 47 0.83 3.26 14.64
CA ILE A 47 1.05 2.65 13.31
C ILE A 47 -0.27 2.49 12.55
N ASN A 48 -1.32 2.03 13.23
CA ASN A 48 -2.64 1.92 12.61
C ASN A 48 -3.23 3.30 12.27
N ALA A 49 -3.01 4.32 13.10
CA ALA A 49 -3.38 5.70 12.78
C ALA A 49 -2.63 6.23 11.53
N TYR A 50 -1.34 5.90 11.38
CA TYR A 50 -0.60 6.18 10.16
C TYR A 50 -1.23 5.49 8.93
N TYR A 51 -1.58 4.20 9.02
CA TYR A 51 -2.27 3.49 7.94
C TYR A 51 -3.62 4.13 7.59
N PHE A 52 -4.36 4.62 8.58
CA PHE A 52 -5.60 5.36 8.35
C PHE A 52 -5.36 6.63 7.50
N VAL A 53 -4.36 7.45 7.87
CA VAL A 53 -4.03 8.68 7.12
C VAL A 53 -3.61 8.37 5.69
N VAL A 54 -2.72 7.39 5.50
CA VAL A 54 -2.26 6.98 4.17
C VAL A 54 -3.39 6.36 3.35
N SER A 55 -4.34 5.66 3.98
CA SER A 55 -5.52 5.13 3.29
C SER A 55 -6.43 6.23 2.74
N ILE A 56 -6.66 7.31 3.51
CA ILE A 56 -7.41 8.48 3.03
C ILE A 56 -6.70 9.14 1.85
N TYR A 57 -5.37 9.35 1.97
CA TYR A 57 -4.57 9.90 0.88
C TYR A 57 -4.63 9.02 -0.37
N GLY A 58 -4.44 7.71 -0.23
CA GLY A 58 -4.51 6.75 -1.34
C GLY A 58 -5.90 6.70 -1.98
N TRP A 59 -6.97 6.77 -1.18
CA TRP A 59 -8.33 6.85 -1.70
C TRP A 59 -8.52 8.08 -2.59
N TYR A 60 -8.10 9.24 -2.08
CA TYR A 60 -8.15 10.48 -2.85
C TYR A 60 -7.30 10.38 -4.14
N TYR A 61 -6.08 9.88 -4.05
CA TYR A 61 -5.16 9.73 -5.18
C TYR A 61 -5.69 8.75 -6.23
N TRP A 62 -6.25 7.60 -5.82
CA TRP A 62 -6.83 6.62 -6.76
C TRP A 62 -8.07 7.16 -7.48
N LYS A 63 -8.81 8.04 -6.83
CA LYS A 63 -10.00 8.66 -7.39
C LYS A 63 -9.67 9.83 -8.34
N ASN A 64 -8.67 10.65 -8.00
CA ASN A 64 -8.42 11.95 -8.64
C ASN A 64 -7.01 12.07 -9.24
N GLY A 65 -6.11 11.09 -9.07
CA GLY A 65 -4.73 11.16 -9.49
C GLY A 65 -4.57 11.24 -11.00
N LYS A 66 -3.67 12.13 -11.47
CA LYS A 66 -3.34 12.29 -12.87
C LYS A 66 -2.54 11.10 -13.38
N THR A 67 -2.87 10.59 -14.57
CA THR A 67 -2.04 9.63 -15.30
C THR A 67 -0.82 10.37 -15.85
N GLU A 68 0.32 10.34 -15.16
CA GLU A 68 1.58 10.75 -15.76
C GLU A 68 2.10 9.61 -16.66
N GLY A 69 2.10 9.88 -17.96
CA GLY A 69 2.78 9.07 -18.96
C GLY A 69 1.94 8.01 -19.64
N ILE A 70 1.32 8.37 -20.71
CA ILE A 70 1.16 7.77 -22.05
C ILE A 70 0.18 8.69 -22.80
N SER A 71 0.56 9.91 -23.08
CA SER A 71 -0.09 10.74 -24.13
C SER A 71 0.75 11.97 -24.46
N LYS A 72 1.88 11.74 -25.17
CA LYS A 72 2.52 12.84 -25.89
C LYS A 72 2.37 12.77 -27.41
N ASN A 73 1.70 11.76 -27.97
CA ASN A 73 1.61 11.56 -29.42
C ASN A 73 0.20 11.48 -30.00
N LYS A 74 -0.80 12.15 -29.42
CA LYS A 74 -2.13 12.29 -30.05
C LYS A 74 -2.68 13.71 -29.95
N ILE A 75 -1.87 14.71 -30.33
CA ILE A 75 -2.30 16.11 -30.47
C ILE A 75 -2.25 16.51 -31.96
N GLU A 76 -2.53 15.61 -32.88
CA GLU A 76 -2.61 16.00 -34.30
C GLU A 76 -3.76 15.38 -35.08
N GLN A 77 -4.83 14.94 -34.43
CA GLN A 77 -5.98 14.53 -35.19
C GLN A 77 -7.28 14.98 -34.49
N ASN A 78 -7.94 15.95 -35.10
CA ASN A 78 -9.33 16.37 -34.98
C ASN A 78 -9.61 17.64 -34.18
N GLN A 79 -9.45 18.75 -34.90
CA GLN A 79 -10.05 20.03 -34.53
C GLN A 79 -11.60 20.00 -34.51
N PHE A 80 -12.22 18.94 -35.01
CA PHE A 80 -13.69 18.77 -35.01
C PHE A 80 -14.21 18.16 -33.71
N ASP A 81 -13.41 17.34 -33.03
CA ASP A 81 -13.76 16.73 -31.73
C ASP A 81 -13.65 17.73 -30.56
N GLN A 82 -12.89 18.84 -30.74
CA GLN A 82 -12.74 19.84 -29.68
C GLN A 82 -14.04 20.62 -29.41
N VAL A 83 -14.90 20.81 -30.40
CA VAL A 83 -16.17 21.53 -30.23
C VAL A 83 -17.21 20.70 -29.49
N PHE A 84 -17.17 19.37 -29.63
CA PHE A 84 -18.06 18.45 -28.88
C PHE A 84 -17.58 18.16 -27.47
N THR A 85 -16.28 18.27 -27.19
CA THR A 85 -15.67 18.02 -25.86
C THR A 85 -15.94 19.19 -24.90
N ILE A 86 -16.11 20.40 -25.39
CA ILE A 86 -16.41 21.60 -24.58
C ILE A 86 -17.81 21.51 -23.92
N ALA A 87 -18.73 20.73 -24.49
CA ALA A 87 -20.07 20.53 -23.93
C ALA A 87 -20.12 19.40 -22.85
N GLN A 88 -19.05 18.64 -22.65
CA GLN A 88 -18.94 17.57 -21.66
C GLN A 88 -17.95 17.86 -20.51
N ASP A 89 -17.35 19.05 -20.47
CA ASP A 89 -16.51 19.49 -19.36
C ASP A 89 -17.34 19.89 -18.11
N ILE A 90 -18.16 18.96 -17.64
CA ILE A 90 -18.54 18.93 -16.23
C ILE A 90 -17.33 18.34 -15.46
N PRO A 91 -16.82 19.00 -14.39
CA PRO A 91 -15.53 18.70 -13.77
C PRO A 91 -15.52 17.39 -12.95
N PHE A 92 -16.07 16.29 -13.48
CA PHE A 92 -16.15 14.98 -12.83
C PHE A 92 -15.44 13.85 -13.58
N SER A 93 -14.75 14.14 -14.69
CA SER A 93 -13.93 13.16 -15.41
C SER A 93 -12.50 13.15 -14.85
N GLY A 94 -12.34 12.75 -13.60
CA GLY A 94 -11.04 12.47 -13.02
C GLY A 94 -10.40 11.27 -13.73
N LYS A 95 -9.34 11.49 -14.51
CA LYS A 95 -8.51 10.38 -15.03
C LYS A 95 -7.97 9.61 -13.83
N LYS A 96 -8.39 8.35 -13.68
CA LYS A 96 -7.95 7.47 -12.59
C LYS A 96 -6.43 7.31 -12.64
N ALA A 97 -5.77 7.36 -11.49
CA ALA A 97 -4.34 7.07 -11.38
C ALA A 97 -4.03 5.68 -11.99
N ALA A 98 -3.03 5.61 -12.87
CA ALA A 98 -2.61 4.37 -13.52
C ALA A 98 -1.55 3.64 -12.70
N ILE A 99 -1.53 2.30 -12.81
CA ILE A 99 -0.45 1.47 -12.26
C ILE A 99 0.84 1.81 -12.99
N SER A 100 1.94 1.99 -12.25
CA SER A 100 3.25 2.30 -12.80
C SER A 100 4.38 1.68 -11.98
N TRP A 101 5.56 1.55 -12.60
CA TRP A 101 6.81 1.29 -11.90
C TRP A 101 7.44 2.60 -11.42
N ASN A 102 8.21 2.53 -10.35
CA ASN A 102 9.07 3.62 -9.94
C ASN A 102 10.18 3.88 -10.97
N LYS A 103 10.69 5.10 -11.02
CA LYS A 103 11.97 5.38 -11.67
C LYS A 103 13.11 4.84 -10.81
N LYS A 104 14.30 4.62 -11.41
CA LYS A 104 15.46 4.08 -10.67
C LYS A 104 15.85 4.97 -9.46
N GLU A 105 15.79 6.28 -9.65
CA GLU A 105 16.07 7.25 -8.60
C GLU A 105 15.04 7.17 -7.47
N GLU A 106 13.76 7.01 -7.80
CA GLU A 106 12.67 6.85 -6.81
C GLU A 106 12.89 5.60 -5.96
N ASN A 107 13.31 4.48 -6.58
CA ASN A 107 13.59 3.25 -5.84
C ASN A 107 14.72 3.43 -4.81
N LEU A 108 15.76 4.20 -5.17
CA LEU A 108 16.84 4.51 -4.24
C LEU A 108 16.33 5.35 -3.06
N TYR A 109 15.52 6.38 -3.32
CA TYR A 109 14.94 7.21 -2.25
C TYR A 109 14.03 6.40 -1.32
N TYR A 110 13.18 5.54 -1.87
CA TYR A 110 12.30 4.69 -1.06
C TYR A 110 13.11 3.66 -0.26
N ALA A 111 14.17 3.07 -0.82
CA ALA A 111 15.03 2.15 -0.10
C ALA A 111 15.78 2.83 1.05
N LEU A 112 16.40 3.99 0.79
CA LEU A 112 17.10 4.78 1.82
C LEU A 112 16.11 5.26 2.91
N GLY A 113 14.93 5.71 2.53
CA GLY A 113 13.88 6.10 3.46
C GLY A 113 13.42 4.94 4.34
N THR A 114 13.30 3.73 3.76
CA THR A 114 12.95 2.52 4.52
C THR A 114 14.05 2.16 5.52
N ILE A 115 15.32 2.20 5.12
CA ILE A 115 16.46 1.92 6.01
C ILE A 115 16.51 2.94 7.16
N PHE A 116 16.38 4.23 6.84
CA PHE A 116 16.36 5.28 7.85
C PHE A 116 15.21 5.07 8.85
N LEU A 117 14.01 4.81 8.35
CA LEU A 117 12.84 4.56 9.20
C LEU A 117 13.00 3.29 10.04
N ALA A 118 13.60 2.22 9.48
CA ALA A 118 13.87 0.97 10.19
C ALA A 118 14.80 1.18 11.38
N VAL A 119 15.91 1.91 11.16
CA VAL A 119 16.88 2.23 12.22
C VAL A 119 16.22 3.13 13.28
N PHE A 120 15.48 4.14 12.86
CA PHE A 120 14.78 5.06 13.75
C PHE A 120 13.74 4.32 14.62
N LEU A 121 12.87 3.52 14.00
CA LEU A 121 11.85 2.75 14.74
C LEU A 121 12.50 1.66 15.61
N GLY A 122 13.54 0.98 15.14
CA GLY A 122 14.29 0.01 15.93
C GLY A 122 14.88 0.63 17.17
N TYR A 123 15.50 1.82 17.06
CA TYR A 123 16.01 2.58 18.20
C TYR A 123 14.88 2.99 19.16
N MET A 124 13.77 3.55 18.65
CA MET A 124 12.62 3.92 19.47
C MET A 124 12.04 2.72 20.23
N LEU A 125 11.87 1.59 19.56
CA LEU A 125 11.37 0.38 20.21
C LEU A 125 12.34 -0.16 21.26
N ASN A 126 13.65 -0.08 21.04
CA ASN A 126 14.66 -0.49 22.00
C ASN A 126 14.67 0.36 23.28
N GLU A 127 14.50 1.68 23.14
CA GLU A 127 14.56 2.61 24.27
C GLU A 127 13.24 2.72 25.05
N PHE A 128 12.11 2.57 24.38
CA PHE A 128 10.80 2.90 24.94
C PHE A 128 9.84 1.70 25.06
N THR A 129 10.28 0.48 24.70
CA THR A 129 9.42 -0.72 24.80
C THR A 129 10.22 -1.93 25.31
N ASP A 130 9.51 -2.94 25.81
CA ASP A 130 10.09 -4.21 26.27
C ASP A 130 10.20 -5.25 25.13
N SER A 131 10.34 -4.81 23.87
CA SER A 131 10.49 -5.74 22.75
C SER A 131 11.79 -6.53 22.84
N ASN A 132 11.71 -7.86 22.70
CA ASN A 132 12.88 -8.74 22.67
C ASN A 132 13.69 -8.63 21.36
N VAL A 133 13.10 -8.08 20.30
CA VAL A 133 13.69 -7.99 18.95
C VAL A 133 13.36 -6.65 18.28
N PRO A 134 13.70 -5.50 18.93
CA PRO A 134 13.21 -4.19 18.54
C PRO A 134 13.60 -3.78 17.12
N TYR A 135 14.80 -4.15 16.65
CA TYR A 135 15.24 -3.81 15.30
C TYR A 135 14.55 -4.64 14.21
N TRP A 136 14.15 -5.90 14.51
CA TRP A 136 13.34 -6.69 13.61
C TRP A 136 11.91 -6.15 13.52
N ASP A 137 11.32 -5.79 14.65
CA ASP A 137 9.98 -5.19 14.71
C ASP A 137 9.97 -3.83 14.01
N GLY A 138 10.97 -2.97 14.28
CA GLY A 138 11.12 -1.68 13.61
C GLY A 138 11.38 -1.81 12.11
N GLY A 139 12.20 -2.78 11.71
CA GLY A 139 12.51 -3.06 10.30
C GLY A 139 11.29 -3.50 9.50
N THR A 140 10.53 -4.48 10.01
CA THR A 140 9.29 -4.94 9.36
C THR A 140 8.23 -3.84 9.31
N THR A 141 8.09 -3.06 10.38
CA THR A 141 7.19 -1.91 10.41
C THR A 141 7.56 -0.87 9.34
N ALA A 142 8.85 -0.53 9.19
CA ALA A 142 9.31 0.41 8.17
C ALA A 142 9.02 -0.08 6.76
N ILE A 143 9.23 -1.38 6.49
CA ILE A 143 8.90 -2.01 5.21
C ILE A 143 7.42 -1.88 4.91
N PHE A 144 6.53 -2.18 5.86
CA PHE A 144 5.09 -2.07 5.68
C PHE A 144 4.61 -0.62 5.54
N CYS A 145 5.21 0.32 6.26
CA CYS A 145 4.93 1.74 6.08
C CYS A 145 5.24 2.19 4.64
N MET A 146 6.38 1.77 4.09
CA MET A 146 6.75 2.10 2.72
C MET A 146 5.86 1.38 1.70
N ALA A 147 5.54 0.10 1.92
CA ALA A 147 4.59 -0.65 1.10
C ALA A 147 3.24 0.09 0.97
N MET A 148 2.74 0.63 2.08
CA MET A 148 1.48 1.36 2.12
C MET A 148 1.53 2.67 1.32
N ILE A 149 2.64 3.43 1.39
CA ILE A 149 2.86 4.63 0.57
C ILE A 149 2.87 4.26 -0.91
N LEU A 150 3.65 3.25 -1.29
CA LEU A 150 3.77 2.80 -2.68
C LEU A 150 2.43 2.29 -3.22
N MET A 151 1.63 1.60 -2.40
CA MET A 151 0.28 1.17 -2.76
C MET A 151 -0.64 2.38 -2.98
N ALA A 152 -0.59 3.38 -2.11
CA ALA A 152 -1.36 4.61 -2.25
C ALA A 152 -1.02 5.34 -3.56
N LEU A 153 0.25 5.31 -3.99
CA LEU A 153 0.74 5.87 -5.25
C LEU A 153 0.55 4.96 -6.47
N LYS A 154 -0.09 3.79 -6.33
CA LYS A 154 -0.26 2.75 -7.38
C LYS A 154 1.04 2.26 -8.00
N LYS A 155 2.10 2.20 -7.23
CA LYS A 155 3.40 1.67 -7.66
C LYS A 155 3.45 0.16 -7.52
N ILE A 156 3.93 -0.56 -8.55
CA ILE A 156 3.96 -2.05 -8.55
C ILE A 156 4.88 -2.57 -7.46
N GLU A 157 5.93 -1.84 -7.12
CA GLU A 157 6.89 -2.18 -6.08
C GLU A 157 6.25 -2.34 -4.70
N ASN A 158 5.06 -1.79 -4.46
CA ASN A 158 4.36 -2.02 -3.19
C ASN A 158 4.24 -3.50 -2.86
N TRP A 159 3.94 -4.34 -3.86
CA TRP A 159 3.80 -5.78 -3.68
C TRP A 159 5.11 -6.45 -3.29
N ILE A 160 6.25 -5.96 -3.80
CA ILE A 160 7.58 -6.46 -3.43
C ILE A 160 7.85 -6.16 -1.95
N TYR A 161 7.55 -4.94 -1.50
CA TYR A 161 7.69 -4.56 -0.09
C TYR A 161 6.77 -5.41 0.82
N TRP A 162 5.50 -5.65 0.42
CA TRP A 162 4.61 -6.54 1.17
C TRP A 162 5.18 -7.96 1.27
N ILE A 163 5.64 -8.56 0.16
CA ILE A 163 6.22 -9.90 0.13
C ILE A 163 7.43 -9.98 1.08
N ILE A 164 8.36 -9.02 1.01
CA ILE A 164 9.56 -9.00 1.85
C ILE A 164 9.16 -8.91 3.33
N GLY A 165 8.29 -7.99 3.69
CA GLY A 165 7.82 -7.81 5.07
C GLY A 165 7.10 -9.05 5.61
N ASP A 166 6.16 -9.60 4.84
CA ASP A 166 5.41 -10.80 5.23
C ASP A 166 6.33 -12.01 5.43
N VAL A 167 7.27 -12.26 4.51
CA VAL A 167 8.25 -13.38 4.60
C VAL A 167 9.11 -13.26 5.86
N ILE A 168 9.54 -12.06 6.23
CA ILE A 168 10.29 -11.83 7.49
C ILE A 168 9.38 -12.04 8.70
N CYS A 169 8.13 -11.64 8.65
CA CYS A 169 7.19 -11.79 9.76
C CYS A 169 6.81 -13.25 10.05
N ILE A 170 6.82 -14.14 9.06
CA ILE A 170 6.49 -15.56 9.28
C ILE A 170 7.36 -16.18 10.40
N PRO A 171 8.70 -16.26 10.27
CA PRO A 171 9.54 -16.83 11.33
C PRO A 171 9.58 -15.94 12.58
N LEU A 172 9.47 -14.62 12.44
CA LEU A 172 9.49 -13.68 13.55
C LEU A 172 8.31 -13.93 14.51
N PHE A 173 7.09 -14.04 14.00
CA PHE A 173 5.90 -14.30 14.82
C PHE A 173 5.83 -15.73 15.30
N PHE A 174 6.35 -16.68 14.52
CA PHE A 174 6.47 -18.08 14.97
C PHE A 174 7.38 -18.20 16.18
N SER A 175 8.56 -17.54 16.17
CA SER A 175 9.50 -17.55 17.31
C SER A 175 8.95 -16.88 18.58
N LYS A 176 8.01 -15.93 18.41
CA LYS A 176 7.27 -15.30 19.53
C LYS A 176 6.10 -16.16 20.05
N GLY A 177 5.91 -17.39 19.53
CA GLY A 177 4.78 -18.26 19.90
C GLY A 177 3.43 -17.83 19.29
N LEU A 178 3.43 -16.86 18.39
CA LEU A 178 2.21 -16.32 17.74
C LEU A 178 1.93 -17.05 16.43
N CYS A 179 1.71 -18.37 16.51
CA CYS A 179 1.52 -19.24 15.34
C CYS A 179 0.38 -18.78 14.41
N LEU A 180 -0.73 -18.27 14.98
CA LEU A 180 -1.86 -17.80 14.20
C LEU A 180 -1.49 -16.57 13.35
N SER A 181 -0.73 -15.63 13.92
CA SER A 181 -0.22 -14.45 13.20
C SER A 181 0.78 -14.86 12.12
N SER A 182 1.70 -15.80 12.43
CA SER A 182 2.62 -16.36 11.43
C SER A 182 1.88 -16.97 10.24
N PHE A 183 0.81 -17.74 10.48
CA PHE A 183 -0.02 -18.29 9.42
C PHE A 183 -0.76 -17.20 8.62
N GLN A 184 -1.20 -16.13 9.28
CA GLN A 184 -1.82 -14.97 8.60
C GLN A 184 -0.83 -14.30 7.64
N TYR A 185 0.43 -14.11 8.02
CA TYR A 185 1.47 -13.56 7.13
C TYR A 185 1.76 -14.47 5.94
N LEU A 186 1.69 -15.80 6.10
CA LEU A 186 1.77 -16.73 4.98
C LEU A 186 0.64 -16.51 3.96
N ILE A 187 -0.60 -16.32 4.43
CA ILE A 187 -1.74 -15.99 3.57
C ILE A 187 -1.50 -14.66 2.84
N PHE A 188 -1.03 -13.63 3.56
CA PHE A 188 -0.74 -12.33 2.95
C PHE A 188 0.35 -12.42 1.90
N THR A 189 1.42 -13.19 2.13
CA THR A 189 2.46 -13.45 1.13
C THR A 189 1.87 -14.02 -0.16
N VAL A 190 1.00 -15.02 -0.07
CA VAL A 190 0.34 -15.63 -1.24
C VAL A 190 -0.52 -14.60 -1.98
N ILE A 191 -1.29 -13.78 -1.25
CA ILE A 191 -2.12 -12.72 -1.87
C ILE A 191 -1.22 -11.66 -2.52
N ALA A 192 -0.11 -11.28 -1.87
CA ALA A 192 0.82 -10.27 -2.38
C ALA A 192 1.52 -10.73 -3.68
N ILE A 193 1.96 -11.99 -3.75
CA ILE A 193 2.49 -12.58 -4.99
C ILE A 193 1.45 -12.55 -6.11
N ALA A 194 0.21 -12.97 -5.81
CA ALA A 194 -0.87 -12.91 -6.78
C ALA A 194 -1.24 -11.47 -7.18
N GLY A 195 -1.10 -10.49 -6.27
CA GLY A 195 -1.26 -9.07 -6.53
C GLY A 195 -0.19 -8.52 -7.46
N LEU A 196 1.08 -8.86 -7.21
CA LEU A 196 2.20 -8.52 -8.06
C LEU A 196 1.98 -9.00 -9.50
N MET A 197 1.65 -10.29 -9.67
CA MET A 197 1.39 -10.87 -11.00
C MET A 197 0.20 -10.18 -11.70
N ALA A 198 -0.88 -9.89 -10.98
CA ALA A 198 -2.06 -9.24 -11.55
C ALA A 198 -1.75 -7.80 -12.02
N TRP A 199 -1.01 -7.03 -11.21
CA TRP A 199 -0.66 -5.65 -11.56
C TRP A 199 0.38 -5.59 -12.69
N MET A 200 1.36 -6.49 -12.70
CA MET A 200 2.32 -6.62 -13.81
C MET A 200 1.64 -6.96 -15.13
N LYS A 201 0.71 -7.94 -15.13
CA LYS A 201 -0.08 -8.30 -16.30
C LYS A 201 -0.86 -7.11 -16.84
N LYS A 202 -1.53 -6.37 -15.95
CA LYS A 202 -2.30 -5.19 -16.35
C LYS A 202 -1.43 -4.07 -16.89
N TYR A 203 -0.29 -3.79 -16.27
CA TYR A 203 0.68 -2.80 -16.74
C TYR A 203 1.19 -3.14 -18.14
N ASN A 204 1.58 -4.40 -18.39
CA ASN A 204 2.08 -4.84 -19.68
C ASN A 204 1.00 -4.75 -20.77
N HIS A 205 -0.25 -5.08 -20.44
CA HIS A 205 -1.37 -4.94 -21.38
C HIS A 205 -1.59 -3.48 -21.77
N LEU A 206 -1.57 -2.55 -20.82
CA LEU A 206 -1.72 -1.12 -21.09
C LEU A 206 -0.60 -0.58 -21.98
N LYS A 207 0.63 -1.09 -21.81
CA LYS A 207 1.79 -0.69 -22.62
C LYS A 207 1.73 -1.20 -24.08
N THR A 208 1.08 -2.35 -24.32
CA THR A 208 0.94 -2.91 -25.68
C THR A 208 -0.22 -2.32 -26.46
N THR A 209 -1.19 -1.69 -25.79
CA THR A 209 -2.37 -1.07 -26.41
C THR A 209 -2.25 0.45 -26.60
N SER A 210 -1.17 1.05 -26.15
CA SER A 210 -0.82 2.47 -26.32
C SER A 210 0.21 2.68 -27.41
#